data_250ef7b1c0d9a15b67d373e75bf0793b
#
_entry.id   250ef7b1c0d9a15b67d373e75bf0793b
#
_cell.length_a   1.000
_cell.length_b   1.000
_cell.length_c   1.000
_cell.angle_alpha   90.00
_cell.angle_beta   90.00
_cell.angle_gamma   90.00
#
_symmetry.space_group_name_H-M   'P 1'
#
loop_
_entity.id
_entity.type
_entity.pdbx_description
1 polymer ?
#
loop_
_entity_poly.entity_id
_entity_poly.type
_entity_poly.pdbx_seq_one_letter_code
_entity_poly.pdbx_strand_id
1 'polypeptide(L)'
;MGPEHVAYGMRVSYGLPYITPDHVIAWEQGVMAPGGNELVALAGVLWCAPCELIGRPRTLREHRAARGLTAEDVAGEVGLELLVYVRMEESGEWRGTERQSAILAEVLELSLADFLTLTGLDGKLAGLLRSAVTTRWQAYVRPVNKMVPLNRRFLEGVLHELHRYYQGQMAATLTWSDGSAATEASHAGRDFLDRIVEHFWARVESSTP
;
A
#
# COMPACT_ATOMS: atom_id res chain seq x y z
N MET A 1 -29.46 -8.02 2.65
CA MET A 1 -29.70 -9.16 1.72
C MET A 1 -29.09 -10.38 2.40
N GLY A 2 -29.76 -11.56 2.40
CA GLY A 2 -29.21 -12.75 3.07
C GLY A 2 -28.28 -13.54 2.14
N PRO A 3 -27.38 -14.39 2.72
CA PRO A 3 -26.40 -15.19 1.95
C PRO A 3 -27.00 -16.03 0.83
N GLU A 4 -28.20 -16.53 1.01
CA GLU A 4 -28.94 -17.32 0.00
C GLU A 4 -29.27 -16.49 -1.24
N HIS A 5 -29.73 -15.24 -1.06
CA HIS A 5 -30.06 -14.33 -2.15
C HIS A 5 -28.81 -13.88 -2.91
N VAL A 6 -27.72 -13.62 -2.19
CA VAL A 6 -26.45 -13.27 -2.77
C VAL A 6 -25.91 -14.41 -3.64
N ALA A 7 -25.85 -15.63 -3.08
CA ALA A 7 -25.40 -16.81 -3.81
C ALA A 7 -26.29 -17.11 -5.04
N TYR A 8 -27.59 -16.91 -4.94
CA TYR A 8 -28.53 -17.06 -6.06
C TYR A 8 -28.22 -16.03 -7.17
N GLY A 9 -28.08 -14.75 -6.80
CA GLY A 9 -27.75 -13.69 -7.76
C GLY A 9 -26.42 -13.93 -8.49
N MET A 10 -25.38 -14.36 -7.77
CA MET A 10 -24.09 -14.69 -8.35
C MET A 10 -24.17 -15.86 -9.34
N ARG A 11 -24.95 -16.89 -9.04
CA ARG A 11 -25.16 -18.02 -9.96
C ARG A 11 -25.90 -17.63 -11.22
N VAL A 12 -27.00 -16.89 -11.07
CA VAL A 12 -27.93 -16.62 -12.18
C VAL A 12 -27.44 -15.48 -13.06
N SER A 13 -26.95 -14.39 -12.45
CA SER A 13 -26.59 -13.18 -13.19
C SER A 13 -25.14 -13.16 -13.64
N TYR A 14 -24.24 -13.89 -12.95
CA TYR A 14 -22.81 -13.87 -13.21
C TYR A 14 -22.23 -15.23 -13.62
N GLY A 15 -23.07 -16.26 -13.76
CA GLY A 15 -22.64 -17.56 -14.28
C GLY A 15 -21.64 -18.30 -13.38
N LEU A 16 -21.76 -18.14 -12.05
CA LEU A 16 -20.90 -18.79 -11.05
C LEU A 16 -21.66 -19.94 -10.33
N PRO A 17 -21.91 -21.09 -11.00
CA PRO A 17 -22.81 -22.14 -10.51
C PRO A 17 -22.33 -22.80 -9.21
N TYR A 18 -21.05 -22.72 -8.90
CA TYR A 18 -20.42 -23.34 -7.73
C TYR A 18 -20.60 -22.52 -6.43
N ILE A 19 -21.09 -21.29 -6.53
CA ILE A 19 -21.26 -20.44 -5.34
C ILE A 19 -22.47 -20.92 -4.53
N THR A 20 -22.24 -21.20 -3.28
CA THR A 20 -23.25 -21.61 -2.29
C THR A 20 -23.42 -20.54 -1.21
N PRO A 21 -24.53 -20.57 -0.43
CA PRO A 21 -24.68 -19.68 0.72
C PRO A 21 -23.54 -19.82 1.73
N ASP A 22 -22.96 -21.03 1.88
CA ASP A 22 -21.84 -21.28 2.79
C ASP A 22 -20.57 -20.54 2.37
N HIS A 23 -20.34 -20.37 1.05
CA HIS A 23 -19.24 -19.52 0.57
C HIS A 23 -19.44 -18.07 1.00
N VAL A 24 -20.64 -17.53 0.87
CA VAL A 24 -20.94 -16.15 1.28
C VAL A 24 -20.74 -15.98 2.78
N ILE A 25 -21.22 -16.93 3.59
CA ILE A 25 -21.02 -16.93 5.04
C ILE A 25 -19.55 -17.00 5.41
N ALA A 26 -18.77 -17.85 4.73
CA ALA A 26 -17.33 -17.97 4.95
C ALA A 26 -16.58 -16.66 4.62
N TRP A 27 -17.00 -15.94 3.59
CA TRP A 27 -16.47 -14.60 3.25
C TRP A 27 -16.82 -13.56 4.30
N GLU A 28 -18.09 -13.51 4.77
CA GLU A 28 -18.53 -12.61 5.84
C GLU A 28 -17.79 -12.85 7.16
N GLN A 29 -17.42 -14.10 7.44
CA GLN A 29 -16.66 -14.48 8.63
C GLN A 29 -15.14 -14.32 8.48
N GLY A 30 -14.66 -13.98 7.27
CA GLY A 30 -13.24 -13.88 6.99
C GLY A 30 -12.48 -15.22 6.99
N VAL A 31 -13.20 -16.35 6.94
CA VAL A 31 -12.60 -17.71 6.85
C VAL A 31 -12.01 -17.95 5.47
N MET A 32 -12.64 -17.38 4.45
CA MET A 32 -12.18 -17.38 3.07
C MET A 32 -12.27 -15.97 2.50
N ALA A 33 -11.52 -15.69 1.45
CA ALA A 33 -11.64 -14.46 0.66
C ALA A 33 -12.20 -14.80 -0.73
N PRO A 34 -13.11 -13.97 -1.30
CA PRO A 34 -13.59 -14.15 -2.66
C PRO A 34 -12.45 -13.95 -3.67
N GLY A 35 -12.44 -14.75 -4.74
CA GLY A 35 -11.56 -14.54 -5.88
C GLY A 35 -11.96 -13.31 -6.69
N GLY A 36 -11.13 -12.89 -7.66
CA GLY A 36 -11.38 -11.66 -8.43
C GLY A 36 -12.74 -11.68 -9.15
N ASN A 37 -13.08 -12.77 -9.85
CA ASN A 37 -14.38 -12.90 -10.52
C ASN A 37 -15.56 -12.98 -9.54
N GLU A 38 -15.34 -13.63 -8.41
CA GLU A 38 -16.34 -13.73 -7.34
C GLU A 38 -16.59 -12.37 -6.70
N LEU A 39 -15.53 -11.57 -6.50
CA LEU A 39 -15.63 -10.23 -5.95
C LEU A 39 -16.40 -9.28 -6.88
N VAL A 40 -16.13 -9.32 -8.18
CA VAL A 40 -16.87 -8.53 -9.18
C VAL A 40 -18.35 -8.94 -9.20
N ALA A 41 -18.63 -10.24 -9.17
CA ALA A 41 -20.00 -10.76 -9.12
C ALA A 41 -20.72 -10.36 -7.82
N LEU A 42 -20.01 -10.47 -6.69
CA LEU A 42 -20.51 -10.08 -5.38
C LEU A 42 -20.85 -8.58 -5.34
N ALA A 43 -19.95 -7.73 -5.81
CA ALA A 43 -20.15 -6.29 -5.91
C ALA A 43 -21.38 -5.95 -6.77
N GLY A 44 -21.52 -6.60 -7.93
CA GLY A 44 -22.67 -6.41 -8.79
C GLY A 44 -24.01 -6.85 -8.16
N VAL A 45 -24.03 -7.97 -7.44
CA VAL A 45 -25.24 -8.42 -6.70
C VAL A 45 -25.58 -7.46 -5.56
N LEU A 46 -24.59 -6.90 -4.90
CA LEU A 46 -24.76 -5.94 -3.79
C LEU A 46 -24.95 -4.49 -4.25
N TRP A 47 -24.89 -4.23 -5.56
CA TRP A 47 -25.02 -2.89 -6.16
C TRP A 47 -23.98 -1.90 -5.63
N CYS A 48 -22.74 -2.36 -5.41
CA CYS A 48 -21.61 -1.55 -4.98
C CYS A 48 -20.40 -1.75 -5.89
N ALA A 49 -19.38 -0.89 -5.77
CA ALA A 49 -18.13 -1.08 -6.48
C ALA A 49 -17.24 -2.14 -5.78
N PRO A 50 -16.43 -2.93 -6.51
CA PRO A 50 -15.50 -3.89 -5.90
C PRO A 50 -14.57 -3.27 -4.84
N CYS A 51 -14.14 -2.03 -5.05
CA CYS A 51 -13.29 -1.31 -4.09
C CYS A 51 -13.97 -1.03 -2.74
N GLU A 52 -15.31 -0.94 -2.71
CA GLU A 52 -16.07 -0.75 -1.46
C GLU A 52 -16.09 -2.04 -0.61
N LEU A 53 -15.94 -3.21 -1.24
CA LEU A 53 -15.87 -4.50 -0.55
C LEU A 53 -14.45 -4.82 -0.05
N ILE A 54 -13.42 -4.44 -0.80
CA ILE A 54 -12.01 -4.70 -0.44
C ILE A 54 -11.54 -3.76 0.67
N GLY A 55 -12.13 -2.57 0.78
CA GLY A 55 -11.60 -1.50 1.61
C GLY A 55 -10.28 -0.95 1.04
N ARG A 56 -9.23 -0.84 1.86
CA ARG A 56 -7.92 -0.37 1.38
C ARG A 56 -7.09 -1.55 0.85
N PRO A 57 -6.86 -1.64 -0.48
CA PRO A 57 -6.06 -2.70 -1.07
C PRO A 57 -4.60 -2.65 -0.58
N ARG A 58 -3.97 -3.82 -0.42
CA ARG A 58 -2.58 -3.95 0.06
C ARG A 58 -1.70 -4.78 -0.88
N THR A 59 -2.31 -5.58 -1.75
CA THR A 59 -1.62 -6.45 -2.69
C THR A 59 -1.94 -6.08 -4.13
N LEU A 60 -1.08 -6.45 -5.09
CA LEU A 60 -1.37 -6.28 -6.52
C LEU A 60 -2.72 -6.86 -6.90
N ARG A 61 -3.03 -8.05 -6.39
CA ARG A 61 -4.30 -8.74 -6.62
C ARG A 61 -5.50 -7.93 -6.13
N GLU A 62 -5.40 -7.35 -4.94
CA GLU A 62 -6.47 -6.54 -4.36
C GLU A 62 -6.66 -5.23 -5.13
N HIS A 63 -5.57 -4.54 -5.51
CA HIS A 63 -5.65 -3.34 -6.34
C HIS A 63 -6.29 -3.63 -7.70
N ARG A 64 -5.89 -4.73 -8.36
CA ARG A 64 -6.49 -5.16 -9.61
C ARG A 64 -7.98 -5.48 -9.44
N ALA A 65 -8.31 -6.25 -8.42
CA ALA A 65 -9.70 -6.64 -8.14
C ALA A 65 -10.57 -5.43 -7.78
N ALA A 66 -10.03 -4.45 -7.06
CA ALA A 66 -10.72 -3.18 -6.75
C ALA A 66 -11.10 -2.39 -8.01
N ARG A 67 -10.33 -2.57 -9.11
CA ARG A 67 -10.62 -2.00 -10.43
C ARG A 67 -11.52 -2.87 -11.30
N GLY A 68 -11.90 -4.05 -10.83
CA GLY A 68 -12.67 -5.01 -11.63
C GLY A 68 -11.92 -5.57 -12.83
N LEU A 69 -10.57 -5.47 -12.85
CA LEU A 69 -9.73 -5.95 -13.94
C LEU A 69 -9.40 -7.43 -13.77
N THR A 70 -9.26 -8.15 -14.89
CA THR A 70 -8.71 -9.51 -14.90
C THR A 70 -7.19 -9.48 -14.88
N ALA A 71 -6.54 -10.59 -14.49
CA ALA A 71 -5.09 -10.71 -14.57
C ALA A 71 -4.57 -10.60 -16.02
N GLU A 72 -5.40 -11.04 -16.97
CA GLU A 72 -5.13 -11.00 -18.39
C GLU A 72 -5.11 -9.56 -18.93
N ASP A 73 -6.08 -8.73 -18.48
CA ASP A 73 -6.15 -7.32 -18.85
C ASP A 73 -4.88 -6.57 -18.39
N VAL A 74 -4.51 -6.72 -17.12
CA VAL A 74 -3.33 -6.04 -16.56
C VAL A 74 -2.04 -6.56 -17.19
N ALA A 75 -1.90 -7.87 -17.38
CA ALA A 75 -0.74 -8.46 -18.04
C ALA A 75 -0.57 -7.93 -19.46
N GLY A 76 -1.68 -7.84 -20.22
CA GLY A 76 -1.71 -7.32 -21.58
C GLY A 76 -1.29 -5.84 -21.65
N GLU A 77 -1.87 -5.00 -20.80
CA GLU A 77 -1.57 -3.57 -20.75
C GLU A 77 -0.10 -3.30 -20.35
N VAL A 78 0.40 -4.05 -19.37
CA VAL A 78 1.80 -3.91 -18.88
C VAL A 78 2.81 -4.54 -19.86
N GLY A 79 2.35 -5.35 -20.80
CA GLY A 79 3.21 -6.07 -21.75
C GLY A 79 3.99 -7.21 -21.11
N LEU A 80 3.31 -8.00 -20.27
CA LEU A 80 3.81 -9.22 -19.64
C LEU A 80 3.01 -10.43 -20.09
N GLU A 81 3.65 -11.60 -20.07
CA GLU A 81 2.90 -12.86 -20.20
C GLU A 81 2.04 -13.07 -18.94
N LEU A 82 0.83 -13.59 -19.12
CA LEU A 82 -0.13 -13.83 -18.03
C LEU A 82 0.47 -14.62 -16.86
N LEU A 83 1.17 -15.72 -17.17
CA LEU A 83 1.78 -16.56 -16.12
C LEU A 83 2.88 -15.83 -15.33
N VAL A 84 3.61 -14.93 -15.98
CA VAL A 84 4.64 -14.11 -15.32
C VAL A 84 3.98 -13.11 -14.37
N TYR A 85 2.94 -12.42 -14.82
CA TYR A 85 2.18 -11.48 -14.01
C TYR A 85 1.53 -12.16 -12.79
N VAL A 86 0.85 -13.32 -13.01
CA VAL A 86 0.20 -14.08 -11.92
C VAL A 86 1.22 -14.52 -10.86
N ARG A 87 2.42 -14.96 -11.25
CA ARG A 87 3.49 -15.29 -10.29
C ARG A 87 3.93 -14.10 -9.46
N MET A 88 3.97 -12.90 -10.05
CA MET A 88 4.28 -11.67 -9.30
C MET A 88 3.18 -11.33 -8.30
N GLU A 89 1.90 -11.51 -8.66
CA GLU A 89 0.78 -11.36 -7.72
C GLU A 89 0.85 -12.36 -6.56
N GLU A 90 1.17 -13.61 -6.84
CA GLU A 90 1.24 -14.68 -5.83
C GLU A 90 2.43 -14.53 -4.90
N SER A 91 3.59 -14.14 -5.43
CA SER A 91 4.79 -13.93 -4.63
C SER A 91 4.79 -12.62 -3.85
N GLY A 92 3.95 -11.66 -4.24
CA GLY A 92 3.97 -10.29 -3.71
C GLY A 92 5.23 -9.51 -4.11
N GLU A 93 6.00 -10.01 -5.07
CA GLU A 93 7.24 -9.37 -5.54
C GLU A 93 7.08 -8.85 -6.98
N TRP A 94 7.10 -7.54 -7.13
CA TRP A 94 7.13 -6.93 -8.45
C TRP A 94 8.55 -6.92 -9.04
N ARG A 95 8.70 -7.45 -10.26
CA ARG A 95 9.98 -7.55 -10.97
C ARG A 95 9.93 -6.94 -12.38
N GLY A 96 8.97 -6.06 -12.64
CA GLY A 96 8.84 -5.36 -13.92
C GLY A 96 9.95 -4.31 -14.13
N THR A 97 10.18 -3.98 -15.39
CA THR A 97 11.04 -2.86 -15.78
C THR A 97 10.44 -1.52 -15.34
N GLU A 98 11.22 -0.44 -15.38
CA GLU A 98 10.75 0.92 -15.04
C GLU A 98 9.54 1.33 -15.90
N ARG A 99 9.55 1.01 -17.20
CA ARG A 99 8.41 1.26 -18.09
C ARG A 99 7.18 0.45 -17.70
N GLN A 100 7.34 -0.82 -17.42
CA GLN A 100 6.24 -1.70 -16.99
C GLN A 100 5.67 -1.25 -15.63
N SER A 101 6.54 -0.80 -14.74
CA SER A 101 6.15 -0.23 -13.44
C SER A 101 5.31 1.04 -13.59
N ALA A 102 5.67 1.93 -14.52
CA ALA A 102 4.91 3.14 -14.78
C ALA A 102 3.51 2.81 -15.34
N ILE A 103 3.43 1.87 -16.30
CA ILE A 103 2.15 1.42 -16.87
C ILE A 103 1.29 0.74 -15.79
N LEU A 104 1.88 -0.11 -14.94
CA LEU A 104 1.17 -0.75 -13.83
C LEU A 104 0.56 0.29 -12.89
N ALA A 105 1.33 1.33 -12.53
CA ALA A 105 0.85 2.40 -11.66
C ALA A 105 -0.34 3.16 -12.29
N GLU A 106 -0.31 3.37 -13.60
CA GLU A 106 -1.38 4.03 -14.35
C GLU A 106 -2.63 3.13 -14.44
N VAL A 107 -2.48 1.87 -14.85
CA VAL A 107 -3.59 0.91 -15.02
C VAL A 107 -4.32 0.64 -13.70
N LEU A 108 -3.57 0.50 -12.61
CA LEU A 108 -4.15 0.26 -11.29
C LEU A 108 -4.44 1.56 -10.51
N GLU A 109 -4.19 2.74 -11.11
CA GLU A 109 -4.31 4.06 -10.47
C GLU A 109 -3.69 4.09 -9.07
N LEU A 110 -2.47 3.57 -8.96
CA LEU A 110 -1.77 3.47 -7.68
C LEU A 110 -1.33 4.86 -7.19
N SER A 111 -1.57 5.11 -5.91
CA SER A 111 -0.86 6.20 -5.26
C SER A 111 0.65 5.91 -5.26
N LEU A 112 1.48 6.94 -5.14
CA LEU A 112 2.93 6.76 -5.08
C LEU A 112 3.35 5.91 -3.86
N ALA A 113 2.63 6.02 -2.75
CA ALA A 113 2.82 5.21 -1.55
C ALA A 113 2.51 3.73 -1.82
N ASP A 114 1.33 3.45 -2.40
CA ASP A 114 0.93 2.07 -2.73
C ASP A 114 1.88 1.45 -3.75
N PHE A 115 2.30 2.24 -4.77
CA PHE A 115 3.28 1.78 -5.76
C PHE A 115 4.62 1.35 -5.13
N LEU A 116 5.16 2.15 -4.20
CA LEU A 116 6.41 1.80 -3.52
C LEU A 116 6.27 0.56 -2.64
N THR A 117 5.14 0.42 -1.93
CA THR A 117 4.82 -0.77 -1.15
C THR A 117 4.74 -2.01 -2.04
N LEU A 118 3.97 -1.94 -3.12
CA LEU A 118 3.77 -3.06 -4.05
C LEU A 118 5.02 -3.47 -4.83
N THR A 119 5.93 -2.52 -5.06
CA THR A 119 7.21 -2.80 -5.73
C THR A 119 8.33 -3.21 -4.77
N GLY A 120 8.05 -3.29 -3.47
CA GLY A 120 9.05 -3.64 -2.45
C GLY A 120 10.12 -2.56 -2.22
N LEU A 121 9.88 -1.33 -2.69
CA LEU A 121 10.81 -0.21 -2.54
C LEU A 121 10.72 0.49 -1.18
N ASP A 122 9.73 0.15 -0.37
CA ASP A 122 9.53 0.70 0.99
C ASP A 122 10.75 0.54 1.87
N GLY A 123 11.38 -0.64 1.86
CA GLY A 123 12.57 -0.90 2.67
C GLY A 123 13.73 0.01 2.29
N LYS A 124 13.90 0.29 0.99
CA LYS A 124 14.93 1.20 0.48
C LYS A 124 14.61 2.65 0.85
N LEU A 125 13.35 3.07 0.71
CA LEU A 125 12.90 4.38 1.15
C LEU A 125 13.10 4.55 2.65
N ALA A 126 12.70 3.57 3.46
CA ALA A 126 12.91 3.56 4.92
C ALA A 126 14.39 3.75 5.28
N GLY A 127 15.30 3.04 4.61
CA GLY A 127 16.75 3.19 4.80
C GLY A 127 17.26 4.60 4.52
N LEU A 128 16.82 5.21 3.42
CA LEU A 128 17.17 6.60 3.08
C LEU A 128 16.61 7.61 4.09
N LEU A 129 15.34 7.44 4.50
CA LEU A 129 14.70 8.32 5.48
C LEU A 129 15.33 8.20 6.86
N ARG A 130 15.63 6.98 7.34
CA ARG A 130 16.36 6.77 8.60
C ARG A 130 17.70 7.48 8.58
N SER A 131 18.46 7.31 7.49
CA SER A 131 19.72 7.99 7.33
C SER A 131 19.59 9.52 7.27
N ALA A 132 18.56 10.03 6.62
CA ALA A 132 18.27 11.46 6.57
C ALA A 132 18.02 12.06 7.96
N VAL A 133 17.19 11.41 8.78
CA VAL A 133 16.82 11.95 10.09
C VAL A 133 17.94 11.82 11.13
N THR A 134 18.79 10.80 10.99
CA THR A 134 19.90 10.55 11.94
C THR A 134 21.18 11.29 11.59
N THR A 135 21.32 11.77 10.35
CA THR A 135 22.56 12.43 9.89
C THR A 135 22.28 13.82 9.29
N ARG A 136 22.62 14.02 8.02
CA ARG A 136 22.40 15.27 7.28
C ARG A 136 21.30 15.09 6.26
N TRP A 137 20.09 15.49 6.56
CA TRP A 137 18.93 15.31 5.68
C TRP A 137 19.14 15.86 4.25
N GLN A 138 19.93 16.94 4.10
CA GLN A 138 20.19 17.56 2.80
C GLN A 138 20.86 16.61 1.79
N ALA A 139 21.71 15.69 2.28
CA ALA A 139 22.39 14.71 1.44
C ALA A 139 21.41 13.69 0.81
N TYR A 140 20.25 13.49 1.43
CA TYR A 140 19.26 12.50 1.03
C TYR A 140 18.14 13.06 0.16
N VAL A 141 18.07 14.37 -0.05
CA VAL A 141 17.05 15.00 -0.93
C VAL A 141 17.06 14.38 -2.34
N ARG A 142 18.25 14.29 -2.98
CA ARG A 142 18.35 13.72 -4.32
C ARG A 142 18.04 12.22 -4.37
N PRO A 143 18.60 11.35 -3.50
CA PRO A 143 18.25 9.93 -3.46
C PRO A 143 16.77 9.68 -3.23
N VAL A 144 16.13 10.40 -2.31
CA VAL A 144 14.70 10.26 -2.04
C VAL A 144 13.88 10.78 -3.21
N ASN A 145 14.24 11.94 -3.80
CA ASN A 145 13.52 12.50 -4.94
C ASN A 145 13.56 11.61 -6.20
N LYS A 146 14.61 10.80 -6.35
CA LYS A 146 14.69 9.82 -7.43
C LYS A 146 13.67 8.68 -7.28
N MET A 147 13.31 8.34 -6.04
CA MET A 147 12.31 7.29 -5.76
C MET A 147 10.89 7.87 -5.67
N VAL A 148 10.78 9.06 -5.11
CA VAL A 148 9.54 9.79 -4.86
C VAL A 148 9.63 11.14 -5.57
N PRO A 149 9.18 11.25 -6.84
CA PRO A 149 9.34 12.45 -7.66
C PRO A 149 8.41 13.58 -7.17
N LEU A 150 8.76 14.23 -6.08
CA LEU A 150 8.08 15.39 -5.51
C LEU A 150 8.79 16.69 -5.89
N ASN A 151 8.09 17.82 -5.74
CA ASN A 151 8.75 19.10 -5.86
C ASN A 151 9.92 19.18 -4.86
N ARG A 152 11.11 19.57 -5.34
CA ARG A 152 12.33 19.56 -4.54
C ARG A 152 12.23 20.37 -3.26
N ARG A 153 11.69 21.61 -3.33
CA ARG A 153 11.55 22.49 -2.14
C ARG A 153 10.59 21.89 -1.12
N PHE A 154 9.52 21.28 -1.62
CA PHE A 154 8.56 20.58 -0.79
C PHE A 154 9.21 19.39 -0.07
N LEU A 155 9.94 18.55 -0.79
CA LEU A 155 10.68 17.41 -0.21
C LEU A 155 11.75 17.87 0.81
N GLU A 156 12.46 18.96 0.52
CA GLU A 156 13.40 19.56 1.47
C GLU A 156 12.70 19.97 2.78
N GLY A 157 11.50 20.54 2.71
CA GLY A 157 10.67 20.88 3.87
C GLY A 157 10.29 19.63 4.68
N VAL A 158 9.76 18.60 4.02
CA VAL A 158 9.35 17.34 4.66
C VAL A 158 10.54 16.66 5.37
N LEU A 159 11.69 16.53 4.69
CA LEU A 159 12.89 15.91 5.29
C LEU A 159 13.45 16.72 6.45
N HIS A 160 13.41 18.04 6.36
CA HIS A 160 13.82 18.92 7.46
C HIS A 160 12.92 18.78 8.69
N GLU A 161 11.60 18.72 8.51
CA GLU A 161 10.64 18.51 9.61
C GLU A 161 10.83 17.15 10.27
N LEU A 162 10.99 16.07 9.49
CA LEU A 162 11.26 14.75 10.04
C LEU A 162 12.55 14.73 10.86
N HIS A 163 13.63 15.34 10.33
CA HIS A 163 14.90 15.45 11.03
C HIS A 163 14.74 16.26 12.34
N ARG A 164 14.08 17.41 12.31
CA ARG A 164 13.84 18.24 13.48
C ARG A 164 13.02 17.50 14.54
N TYR A 165 11.98 16.77 14.12
CA TYR A 165 11.17 15.97 15.03
C TYR A 165 12.02 14.90 15.73
N TYR A 166 12.80 14.14 14.97
CA TYR A 166 13.70 13.11 15.53
C TYR A 166 14.73 13.71 16.48
N GLN A 167 15.37 14.82 16.13
CA GLN A 167 16.33 15.51 17.01
C GLN A 167 15.68 15.99 18.30
N GLY A 168 14.43 16.47 18.25
CA GLY A 168 13.66 16.84 19.42
C GLY A 168 13.40 15.66 20.37
N GLN A 169 13.06 14.48 19.82
CA GLN A 169 12.91 13.25 20.62
C GLN A 169 14.23 12.85 21.28
N MET A 170 15.34 12.92 20.53
CA MET A 170 16.65 12.58 21.06
C MET A 170 17.15 13.59 22.13
N ALA A 171 16.88 14.87 21.96
CA ALA A 171 17.22 15.88 22.95
C ALA A 171 16.44 15.69 24.27
N ALA A 172 15.17 15.28 24.17
CA ALA A 172 14.36 14.97 25.36
C ALA A 172 14.94 13.81 26.17
N THR A 173 15.58 12.82 25.53
CA THR A 173 16.24 11.73 26.27
C THR A 173 17.43 12.19 27.12
N LEU A 174 18.10 13.26 26.71
CA LEU A 174 19.31 13.77 27.41
C LEU A 174 18.99 14.71 28.55
N THR A 175 17.80 15.30 28.55
CA THR A 175 17.40 16.30 29.59
C THR A 175 16.75 15.68 30.83
N TRP A 176 16.29 14.42 30.74
CA TRP A 176 15.63 13.72 31.85
C TRP A 176 16.61 12.76 32.52
N SER A 177 17.12 13.13 33.66
CA SER A 177 18.04 12.34 34.48
C SER A 177 17.37 11.20 35.27
N ASP A 178 16.04 11.05 35.21
CA ASP A 178 15.30 9.94 35.81
C ASP A 178 15.19 8.75 34.84
N GLY A 179 15.68 7.58 35.25
CA GLY A 179 15.90 6.42 34.42
C GLY A 179 14.66 5.88 33.68
N SER A 180 13.43 6.13 34.14
CA SER A 180 12.19 5.69 33.46
C SER A 180 11.87 6.55 32.23
N ALA A 181 12.01 7.86 32.33
CA ALA A 181 11.71 8.79 31.24
C ALA A 181 12.74 8.70 30.08
N ALA A 182 14.02 8.42 30.40
CA ALA A 182 15.05 8.17 29.40
C ALA A 182 14.79 6.89 28.58
N THR A 183 14.23 5.86 29.22
CA THR A 183 13.84 4.62 28.56
C THR A 183 12.65 4.84 27.62
N GLU A 184 11.61 5.54 28.03
CA GLU A 184 10.42 5.88 27.23
C GLU A 184 10.78 6.73 26.01
N ALA A 185 11.62 7.74 26.16
CA ALA A 185 12.07 8.58 25.05
C ALA A 185 12.98 7.81 24.06
N SER A 186 13.78 6.85 24.54
CA SER A 186 14.56 5.96 23.68
C SER A 186 13.64 5.00 22.89
N HIS A 187 12.53 4.56 23.47
CA HIS A 187 11.51 3.77 22.76
C HIS A 187 10.80 4.63 21.72
N ALA A 188 10.38 5.86 22.06
CA ALA A 188 9.72 6.76 21.12
C ALA A 188 10.60 7.09 19.89
N GLY A 189 11.91 7.26 20.08
CA GLY A 189 12.85 7.43 18.96
C GLY A 189 12.98 6.22 18.05
N ARG A 190 12.96 5.01 18.61
CA ARG A 190 12.98 3.76 17.84
C ARG A 190 11.66 3.55 17.09
N ASP A 191 10.54 3.69 17.79
CA ASP A 191 9.20 3.57 17.19
C ASP A 191 9.01 4.56 16.03
N PHE A 192 9.53 5.78 16.18
CA PHE A 192 9.55 6.74 15.07
C PHE A 192 10.36 6.26 13.87
N LEU A 193 11.56 5.69 14.09
CA LEU A 193 12.39 5.15 13.01
C LEU A 193 11.76 3.90 12.36
N ASP A 194 11.07 3.09 13.12
CA ASP A 194 10.40 1.90 12.60
C ASP A 194 9.21 2.28 11.72
N ARG A 195 8.52 3.36 12.05
CA ARG A 195 7.38 3.89 11.29
C ARG A 195 7.73 5.10 10.43
N ILE A 196 9.00 5.28 10.07
CA ILE A 196 9.49 6.48 9.37
C ILE A 196 8.80 6.72 8.02
N VAL A 197 8.43 5.65 7.29
CA VAL A 197 7.73 5.73 6.01
C VAL A 197 6.30 6.26 6.21
N GLU A 198 5.60 5.79 7.24
CA GLU A 198 4.26 6.29 7.58
C GLU A 198 4.32 7.78 7.94
N HIS A 199 5.30 8.17 8.75
CA HIS A 199 5.52 9.57 9.13
C HIS A 199 5.87 10.46 7.92
N PHE A 200 6.59 9.91 6.94
CA PHE A 200 6.90 10.61 5.70
C PHE A 200 5.63 10.87 4.88
N TRP A 201 4.83 9.82 4.63
CA TRP A 201 3.60 9.94 3.84
C TRP A 201 2.56 10.83 4.51
N ALA A 202 2.38 10.73 5.82
CA ALA A 202 1.48 11.61 6.56
C ALA A 202 1.81 13.10 6.38
N ARG A 203 3.10 13.45 6.24
CA ARG A 203 3.51 14.85 5.96
C ARG A 203 3.33 15.23 4.51
N VAL A 204 3.58 14.29 3.59
CA VAL A 204 3.34 14.52 2.16
C VAL A 204 1.85 14.78 1.91
N GLU A 205 0.97 13.96 2.48
CA GLU A 205 -0.48 14.09 2.34
C GLU A 205 -1.05 15.35 3.03
N SER A 206 -0.58 15.67 4.23
CA SER A 206 -1.05 16.85 4.98
C SER A 206 -0.63 18.19 4.38
N SER A 207 0.37 18.19 3.50
CA SER A 207 0.91 19.40 2.89
C SER A 207 0.60 19.51 1.39
N THR A 208 -0.17 18.57 0.85
CA THR A 208 -0.73 18.68 -0.51
C THR A 208 -2.04 19.44 -0.41
N PRO A 209 -2.19 20.61 -1.06
CA PRO A 209 -3.37 21.46 -0.97
C PRO A 209 -4.60 20.83 -1.61
#